data_24b20e0886933f0bd5e9c61bfaebeb69
#
_entry.id   24b20e0886933f0bd5e9c61bfaebeb69
#
_cell.length_a   1.000
_cell.length_b   1.000
_cell.length_c   1.000
_cell.angle_alpha   90.00
_cell.angle_beta   90.00
_cell.angle_gamma   90.00
#
_symmetry.space_group_name_H-M   'P 1'
#
loop_
_entity.id
_entity.type
_entity.pdbx_description
1 polymer ?
#
loop_
_entity_poly.entity_id
_entity_poly.type
_entity_poly.pdbx_seq_one_letter_code
_entity_poly.pdbx_strand_id
1 'polypeptide(L)'
;MNRLIDSVFCLKLPEQNIIKDSIINFKPFKKWDLVLIKGVLIHINPERLSNVYLSLVNACSKYLLINEYYNPKPVAIDYRGHSEKLYKRDFAGEILDSFPEMKLLDYGFLYDREPVHKRVGSTNWFLLEKN
;
A
#
# COMPACT_ATOMS: atom_id res chain seq x y z
N MET A 1 1.53 20.79 -7.00
CA MET A 1 1.91 20.92 -5.58
C MET A 1 0.90 20.21 -4.70
N ASN A 2 1.31 19.39 -4.09
CA ASN A 2 1.19 18.65 -2.83
C ASN A 2 -0.17 18.66 -2.12
N ARG A 3 -1.23 18.24 -2.80
CA ARG A 3 -2.50 17.88 -2.15
C ARG A 3 -2.32 16.81 -1.06
N LEU A 4 -1.25 16.00 -1.13
CA LEU A 4 -0.90 15.03 -0.08
C LEU A 4 -0.38 15.72 1.19
N ILE A 5 0.40 16.78 1.07
CA ILE A 5 0.89 17.53 2.23
C ILE A 5 -0.28 18.28 2.88
N ASP A 6 -1.18 18.86 2.09
CA ASP A 6 -2.35 19.55 2.63
C ASP A 6 -3.29 18.58 3.38
N SER A 7 -3.44 17.35 2.91
CA SER A 7 -4.24 16.34 3.61
C SER A 7 -3.56 15.82 4.89
N VAL A 8 -2.24 15.73 4.91
CA VAL A 8 -1.46 15.36 6.10
C VAL A 8 -1.52 16.49 7.16
N PHE A 9 -1.47 17.74 6.74
CA PHE A 9 -1.69 18.89 7.64
C PHE A 9 -3.11 18.91 8.20
N CYS A 10 -4.10 18.49 7.43
CA CYS A 10 -5.48 18.35 7.91
C CYS A 10 -5.62 17.32 9.03
N LEU A 11 -4.77 16.28 9.05
CA LEU A 11 -4.68 15.29 10.12
C LEU A 11 -3.87 15.77 11.33
N LYS A 12 -3.29 16.97 11.29
CA LYS A 12 -2.48 17.56 12.38
C LYS A 12 -1.34 16.66 12.86
N LEU A 13 -0.70 15.92 11.95
CA LEU A 13 0.46 15.10 12.29
C LEU A 13 1.67 16.02 12.57
N PRO A 14 2.43 15.78 13.65
CA PRO A 14 3.67 16.49 13.91
C PRO A 14 4.67 16.30 12.77
N GLU A 15 5.37 17.37 12.36
CA GLU A 15 6.37 17.30 11.26
C GLU A 15 7.44 16.23 11.46
N GLN A 16 7.87 16.01 12.69
CA GLN A 16 8.86 14.97 13.00
C GLN A 16 8.37 13.54 12.71
N ASN A 17 7.06 13.35 12.53
CA ASN A 17 6.46 12.07 12.16
C ASN A 17 6.27 11.90 10.64
N ILE A 18 6.72 12.89 9.85
CA ILE A 18 6.60 12.88 8.40
C ILE A 18 7.99 12.70 7.79
N ILE A 19 8.16 11.62 7.02
CA ILE A 19 9.39 11.33 6.30
C ILE A 19 9.16 11.64 4.82
N LYS A 20 9.90 12.59 4.27
CA LYS A 20 9.89 12.89 2.83
C LYS A 20 10.88 11.98 2.12
N ASP A 21 10.43 10.79 1.74
CA ASP A 21 11.26 9.84 1.00
C ASP A 21 10.40 9.02 0.03
N SER A 22 11.03 8.41 -0.94
CA SER A 22 10.39 7.41 -1.80
C SER A 22 10.30 6.09 -1.07
N ILE A 23 9.15 5.43 -1.14
CA ILE A 23 8.97 4.07 -0.59
C ILE A 23 9.98 3.07 -1.16
N ILE A 24 10.45 3.29 -2.38
CA ILE A 24 11.46 2.43 -3.03
C ILE A 24 12.81 2.47 -2.30
N ASN A 25 13.17 3.65 -1.76
CA ASN A 25 14.44 3.88 -1.08
C ASN A 25 14.32 3.78 0.45
N PHE A 26 13.10 3.79 0.97
CA PHE A 26 12.83 3.78 2.40
C PHE A 26 13.37 2.51 3.05
N LYS A 27 14.18 2.71 4.08
CA LYS A 27 14.68 1.63 4.95
C LYS A 27 14.11 1.83 6.35
N PRO A 28 13.33 0.89 6.88
CA PRO A 28 12.76 1.01 8.21
C PRO A 28 13.87 1.09 9.26
N PHE A 29 13.81 2.10 10.12
CA PHE A 29 14.74 2.30 11.25
C PHE A 29 14.17 1.78 12.58
N LYS A 30 12.91 1.38 12.58
CA LYS A 30 12.22 0.71 13.70
C LYS A 30 11.07 -0.15 13.15
N LYS A 31 10.38 -0.83 14.03
CA LYS A 31 9.16 -1.57 13.72
C LYS A 31 7.93 -0.88 14.31
N TRP A 32 6.81 -1.03 13.63
CA TRP A 32 5.51 -0.53 14.06
C TRP A 32 4.52 -1.71 14.17
N ASP A 33 3.60 -1.63 15.12
CA ASP A 33 2.59 -2.68 15.34
C ASP A 33 1.62 -2.78 14.17
N LEU A 34 1.31 -1.67 13.53
CA LEU A 34 0.53 -1.60 12.30
C LEU A 34 1.26 -0.79 11.24
N VAL A 35 1.43 -1.39 10.08
CA VAL A 35 1.89 -0.73 8.87
C VAL A 35 0.73 -0.69 7.88
N LEU A 36 0.41 0.49 7.35
CA LEU A 36 -0.63 0.69 6.33
C LEU A 36 0.01 1.17 5.04
N ILE A 37 -0.36 0.53 3.93
CA ILE A 37 -0.08 1.03 2.59
C ILE A 37 -1.38 1.09 1.78
N LYS A 38 -1.64 2.25 1.16
CA LYS A 38 -2.88 2.50 0.43
C LYS A 38 -2.62 3.34 -0.83
N GLY A 39 -3.01 2.81 -1.99
CA GLY A 39 -2.92 3.53 -3.26
C GLY A 39 -1.49 3.88 -3.68
N VAL A 40 -0.50 3.13 -3.26
CA VAL A 40 0.93 3.34 -3.53
C VAL A 40 1.52 2.24 -4.40
N LEU A 41 1.28 0.98 -4.06
CA LEU A 41 1.85 -0.18 -4.77
C LEU A 41 1.42 -0.22 -6.22
N ILE A 42 0.21 0.24 -6.52
CA ILE A 42 -0.31 0.35 -7.88
C ILE A 42 0.51 1.27 -8.80
N HIS A 43 1.34 2.14 -8.24
CA HIS A 43 2.20 3.06 -8.99
C HIS A 43 3.69 2.66 -8.99
N ILE A 44 4.04 1.58 -8.30
CA ILE A 44 5.41 1.09 -8.24
C ILE A 44 5.71 0.21 -9.45
N ASN A 45 6.86 0.49 -10.10
CA ASN A 45 7.34 -0.40 -11.16
C ASN A 45 7.49 -1.83 -10.61
N PRO A 46 6.92 -2.84 -11.28
CA PRO A 46 6.96 -4.24 -10.84
C PRO A 46 8.36 -4.76 -10.45
N GLU A 47 9.40 -4.31 -11.14
CA GLU A 47 10.80 -4.67 -10.84
C GLU A 47 11.27 -4.20 -9.45
N ARG A 48 10.59 -3.22 -8.86
CA ARG A 48 10.92 -2.66 -7.54
C ARG A 48 10.04 -3.19 -6.41
N LEU A 49 8.98 -3.93 -6.74
CA LEU A 49 8.02 -4.40 -5.73
C LEU A 49 8.65 -5.29 -4.67
N SER A 50 9.56 -6.18 -5.04
CA SER A 50 10.23 -7.07 -4.06
C SER A 50 10.95 -6.29 -2.95
N ASN A 51 11.63 -5.20 -3.30
CA ASN A 51 12.30 -4.34 -2.32
C ASN A 51 11.30 -3.60 -1.44
N VAL A 52 10.20 -3.13 -2.03
CA VAL A 52 9.13 -2.45 -1.27
C VAL A 52 8.46 -3.43 -0.30
N TYR A 53 8.15 -4.65 -0.74
CA TYR A 53 7.59 -5.69 0.13
C TYR A 53 8.51 -6.01 1.31
N LEU A 54 9.81 -6.16 1.04
CA LEU A 54 10.80 -6.39 2.10
C LEU A 54 10.80 -5.25 3.12
N SER A 55 10.75 -4.00 2.66
CA SER A 55 10.69 -2.84 3.55
C SER A 55 9.42 -2.82 4.39
N LEU A 56 8.25 -3.13 3.79
CA LEU A 56 6.98 -3.21 4.51
C LEU A 56 6.99 -4.30 5.58
N VAL A 57 7.46 -5.50 5.23
CA VAL A 57 7.53 -6.64 6.17
C VAL A 57 8.53 -6.37 7.28
N ASN A 58 9.67 -5.73 6.97
CA ASN A 58 10.67 -5.35 7.98
C ASN A 58 10.17 -4.23 8.91
N ALA A 59 9.37 -3.31 8.41
CA ALA A 59 8.74 -2.26 9.21
C ALA A 59 7.63 -2.80 10.14
N CYS A 60 7.06 -3.94 9.81
CA CYS A 60 5.92 -4.53 10.49
C CYS A 60 6.39 -5.40 11.67
N SER A 61 5.87 -5.14 12.88
CA SER A 61 6.03 -6.04 14.02
C SER A 61 4.86 -7.00 14.17
N LYS A 62 3.64 -6.58 13.79
CA LYS A 62 2.43 -7.38 14.02
C LYS A 62 1.48 -7.39 12.82
N TYR A 63 1.02 -6.24 12.34
CA TYR A 63 0.01 -6.15 11.30
C TYR A 63 0.47 -5.32 10.11
N LEU A 64 0.18 -5.82 8.90
CA LEU A 64 0.33 -5.11 7.63
C LEU A 64 -1.04 -5.02 6.95
N LEU A 65 -1.55 -3.80 6.78
CA LEU A 65 -2.80 -3.53 6.08
C LEU A 65 -2.50 -2.97 4.68
N ILE A 66 -2.94 -3.69 3.67
CA ILE A 66 -2.76 -3.34 2.26
C ILE A 66 -4.12 -2.95 1.70
N ASN A 67 -4.23 -1.76 1.10
CA ASN A 67 -5.46 -1.30 0.46
C ASN A 67 -5.12 -0.75 -0.93
N GLU A 68 -5.32 -1.57 -1.95
CA GLU A 68 -4.90 -1.31 -3.32
C GLU A 68 -5.95 -1.79 -4.32
N TYR A 69 -5.79 -1.45 -5.60
CA TYR A 69 -6.54 -2.10 -6.65
C TYR A 69 -6.05 -3.52 -6.85
N TYR A 70 -6.98 -4.46 -6.75
CA TYR A 70 -6.70 -5.88 -6.89
C TYR A 70 -6.98 -6.38 -8.31
N ASN A 71 -6.16 -7.29 -8.79
CA ASN A 71 -6.45 -8.19 -9.90
C ASN A 71 -5.72 -9.52 -9.68
N PRO A 72 -6.35 -10.67 -9.92
CA PRO A 72 -5.71 -11.98 -9.69
C PRO A 72 -4.51 -12.24 -10.59
N LYS A 73 -4.44 -11.54 -11.73
CA LYS A 73 -3.30 -11.59 -12.66
C LYS A 73 -2.72 -10.19 -12.82
N PRO A 74 -1.39 -10.05 -12.92
CA PRO A 74 -0.78 -8.74 -13.16
C PRO A 74 -1.31 -8.11 -14.45
N VAL A 75 -1.78 -6.86 -14.35
CA VAL A 75 -2.18 -6.04 -15.48
C VAL A 75 -1.64 -4.62 -15.33
N ALA A 76 -1.18 -4.04 -16.44
CA ALA A 76 -0.83 -2.64 -16.53
C ALA A 76 -1.99 -1.89 -17.19
N ILE A 77 -2.33 -0.72 -16.66
CA ILE A 77 -3.42 0.12 -17.14
C ILE A 77 -2.90 1.49 -17.44
N ASP A 78 -3.40 2.08 -18.53
CA ASP A 78 -3.15 3.48 -18.84
C ASP A 78 -3.75 4.38 -17.78
N TYR A 79 -2.94 5.28 -17.26
CA TYR A 79 -3.35 6.20 -16.21
C TYR A 79 -3.09 7.64 -16.65
N ARG A 80 -4.16 8.43 -16.73
CA ARG A 80 -4.12 9.85 -17.13
C ARG A 80 -3.33 10.11 -18.42
N GLY A 81 -3.54 9.25 -19.46
CA GLY A 81 -2.87 9.36 -20.75
C GLY A 81 -1.43 8.84 -20.81
N HIS A 82 -0.94 8.24 -19.73
CA HIS A 82 0.36 7.59 -19.67
C HIS A 82 0.19 6.08 -19.63
N SER A 83 0.85 5.37 -20.55
CA SER A 83 0.88 3.92 -20.57
C SER A 83 1.70 3.37 -19.39
N GLU A 84 1.29 2.22 -18.87
CA GLU A 84 2.03 1.48 -17.83
C GLU A 84 2.35 2.30 -16.57
N LYS A 85 1.43 3.15 -16.13
CA LYS A 85 1.60 3.96 -14.90
C LYS A 85 0.72 3.51 -13.74
N LEU A 86 -0.16 2.55 -13.96
CA LEU A 86 -0.97 1.93 -12.93
C LEU A 86 -0.97 0.41 -13.11
N TYR A 87 -0.61 -0.29 -12.06
CA TYR A 87 -0.55 -1.74 -12.05
C TYR A 87 -1.57 -2.30 -11.07
N LYS A 88 -2.37 -3.27 -11.52
CA LYS A 88 -3.24 -4.07 -10.64
C LYS A 88 -2.67 -5.47 -10.53
N ARG A 89 -2.54 -5.96 -9.31
CA ARG A 89 -1.96 -7.27 -8.99
C ARG A 89 -2.56 -7.80 -7.69
N ASP A 90 -2.24 -9.03 -7.38
CA ASP A 90 -2.45 -9.59 -6.04
C ASP A 90 -1.25 -9.28 -5.14
N PHE A 91 -1.11 -8.01 -4.74
CA PHE A 91 -0.01 -7.55 -3.90
C PHE A 91 0.08 -8.31 -2.57
N ALA A 92 -1.07 -8.60 -1.96
CA ALA A 92 -1.11 -9.35 -0.71
C ALA A 92 -0.67 -10.81 -0.93
N GLY A 93 -1.15 -11.45 -1.97
CA GLY A 93 -0.73 -12.82 -2.34
C GLY A 93 0.76 -12.91 -2.62
N GLU A 94 1.33 -11.95 -3.35
CA GLU A 94 2.77 -11.90 -3.62
C GLU A 94 3.60 -11.77 -2.33
N ILE A 95 3.11 -11.01 -1.35
CA ILE A 95 3.76 -10.91 -0.03
C ILE A 95 3.64 -12.24 0.74
N LEU A 96 2.46 -12.86 0.75
CA LEU A 96 2.23 -14.14 1.41
C LEU A 96 3.11 -15.25 0.84
N ASP A 97 3.30 -15.27 -0.48
CA ASP A 97 4.14 -16.25 -1.17
C ASP A 97 5.64 -16.03 -0.88
N SER A 98 6.05 -14.77 -0.69
CA SER A 98 7.46 -14.40 -0.51
C SER A 98 7.92 -14.42 0.95
N PHE A 99 7.00 -14.28 1.90
CA PHE A 99 7.30 -14.11 3.33
C PHE A 99 6.48 -15.10 4.17
N PRO A 100 7.03 -16.30 4.46
CA PRO A 100 6.32 -17.35 5.19
C PRO A 100 5.85 -16.96 6.59
N GLU A 101 6.48 -15.95 7.20
CA GLU A 101 6.06 -15.39 8.49
C GLU A 101 4.77 -14.58 8.43
N MET A 102 4.32 -14.20 7.23
CA MET A 102 3.08 -13.44 7.04
C MET A 102 1.89 -14.39 6.83
N LYS A 103 0.78 -14.08 7.47
CA LYS A 103 -0.48 -14.83 7.31
C LYS A 103 -1.64 -13.89 7.00
N LEU A 104 -2.54 -14.32 6.13
CA LEU A 104 -3.80 -13.60 5.90
C LEU A 104 -4.69 -13.74 7.13
N LEU A 105 -5.07 -12.60 7.72
CA LEU A 105 -5.99 -12.55 8.86
C LEU A 105 -7.40 -12.20 8.41
N ASP A 106 -7.55 -11.19 7.56
CA ASP A 106 -8.85 -10.74 7.07
C ASP A 106 -8.71 -9.97 5.75
N TYR A 107 -9.80 -9.78 5.02
CA TYR A 107 -9.83 -9.05 3.76
C TYR A 107 -11.22 -8.54 3.45
N GLY A 108 -11.33 -7.54 2.56
CA GLY A 108 -12.61 -6.99 2.18
C GLY A 108 -12.54 -6.05 0.99
N PHE A 109 -13.66 -5.45 0.70
CA PHE A 109 -13.88 -4.58 -0.43
C PHE A 109 -14.43 -3.22 0.02
N LEU A 110 -13.83 -2.15 -0.47
CA LEU A 110 -14.34 -0.79 -0.29
C LEU A 110 -15.01 -0.35 -1.58
N TYR A 111 -16.30 -0.05 -1.47
CA TYR A 111 -17.10 0.36 -2.61
C TYR A 111 -17.13 1.88 -2.74
N ASP A 112 -16.81 2.38 -3.93
CA ASP A 112 -16.70 3.83 -4.20
C ASP A 112 -18.05 4.59 -4.14
N ARG A 113 -19.17 3.89 -4.26
CA ARG A 113 -20.51 4.48 -4.12
C ARG A 113 -21.04 4.49 -2.70
N GLU A 114 -20.31 3.89 -1.77
CA GLU A 114 -20.59 3.99 -0.35
C GLU A 114 -20.37 5.44 0.11
N PRO A 115 -21.30 6.07 0.89
CA PRO A 115 -21.27 7.51 1.18
C PRO A 115 -19.97 8.04 1.80
N VAL A 116 -19.30 7.23 2.61
CA VAL A 116 -18.05 7.60 3.28
C VAL A 116 -16.85 7.58 2.31
N HIS A 117 -16.91 6.77 1.25
CA HIS A 117 -15.77 6.50 0.35
C HIS A 117 -15.93 7.06 -1.07
N LYS A 118 -16.89 7.91 -1.33
CA LYS A 118 -17.29 8.42 -2.65
C LYS A 118 -16.18 8.98 -3.56
N ARG A 119 -14.96 9.18 -3.07
CA ARG A 119 -13.89 9.85 -3.83
C ARG A 119 -12.63 9.01 -4.03
N VAL A 120 -12.64 7.78 -3.58
CA VAL A 120 -11.38 7.00 -3.45
C VAL A 120 -11.25 5.88 -4.49
N GLY A 121 -12.33 5.61 -5.25
CA GLY A 121 -12.42 4.44 -6.13
C GLY A 121 -12.61 3.15 -5.33
N SER A 122 -13.14 2.13 -5.99
CA SER A 122 -13.31 0.80 -5.38
C SER A 122 -11.97 0.12 -5.22
N THR A 123 -11.65 -0.31 -4.00
CA THR A 123 -10.39 -0.99 -3.67
C THR A 123 -10.64 -2.24 -2.83
N ASN A 124 -9.65 -3.11 -2.80
CA ASN A 124 -9.63 -4.26 -1.91
C ASN A 124 -8.62 -4.02 -0.79
N TRP A 125 -8.97 -4.43 0.41
CA TRP A 125 -8.05 -4.40 1.54
C TRP A 125 -7.74 -5.81 2.06
N PHE A 126 -6.52 -5.99 2.51
CA PHE A 126 -6.03 -7.24 3.07
C PHE A 126 -5.27 -6.94 4.36
N LEU A 127 -5.64 -7.60 5.44
CA LEU A 127 -4.95 -7.52 6.72
C LEU A 127 -4.10 -8.77 6.90
N LEU A 128 -2.80 -8.56 6.96
CA LEU A 128 -1.82 -9.63 7.20
C LEU A 128 -1.29 -9.52 8.63
N GLU A 129 -1.08 -10.67 9.26
CA GLU A 129 -0.46 -10.80 10.58
C GLU A 129 0.93 -11.41 10.43
N LYS A 130 1.89 -10.85 11.14
CA LYS A 130 3.25 -11.38 11.23
C LYS A 130 3.41 -12.23 12.47
N ASN A 131 3.86 -13.45 12.28
CA ASN A 131 4.18 -14.35 13.38
C ASN A 131 5.57 -14.07 13.96
#